data_294df12c909d8aaa5032a497b02fc6f1
#
_entry.id   294df12c909d8aaa5032a497b02fc6f1
#
_cell.length_a   1.000
_cell.length_b   1.000
_cell.length_c   1.000
_cell.angle_alpha   90.00
_cell.angle_beta   90.00
_cell.angle_gamma   90.00
#
_symmetry.space_group_name_H-M   'P 1'
#
loop_
_entity.id
_entity.type
_entity.pdbx_description
1 polymer ?
#
loop_
_entity_poly.entity_id
_entity_poly.type
_entity_poly.pdbx_seq_one_letter_code
_entity_poly.pdbx_strand_id
1 'polypeptide(L)'
;MLFRSMALDLGGRHEEAARAYGWLRRMQHPAGSWHAYYVGDDVKDPTLDTNVTCYIANGVWHHYLCTGDTGFLREFWPTVESAIDYALGHQTETGEIAWRGDDPADGALLTGSSSIHASLKHAIAIAERLGHERPDWELSLGALAIAIAHRPERFLDKARWAMDWYYPILGGVLRGDAAHARVAAHWDTFVAPGRGVRCVSDQPWVTAAETCEFVMALDAIGATDRALELFSWVQFLRADGGGYWTGMNFEGGAWHGDGELFPVEQPTWNSASVVLAAHALTGEGPTAGLFRGEGLPTGLTAAELIAAGAEIAGERETR
;
A
#
# COMPACT_ATOMS: atom_id res chain seq x y z
N MET A 1 -2.85 1.16 11.17
CA MET A 1 -3.43 2.42 11.73
C MET A 1 -3.80 3.41 10.63
N LEU A 2 -3.03 3.59 9.58
CA LEU A 2 -3.20 4.65 8.58
C LEU A 2 -4.49 4.53 7.75
N PHE A 3 -4.90 3.36 7.28
CA PHE A 3 -6.21 3.19 6.63
C PHE A 3 -7.35 3.71 7.50
N ARG A 4 -7.28 3.50 8.81
CA ARG A 4 -8.29 4.01 9.75
C ARG A 4 -8.32 5.53 9.81
N SER A 5 -7.14 6.18 9.85
CA SER A 5 -7.04 7.64 9.85
C SER A 5 -7.55 8.23 8.53
N MET A 6 -7.22 7.61 7.39
CA MET A 6 -7.74 8.00 6.08
C MET A 6 -9.28 7.86 6.01
N ALA A 7 -9.84 6.76 6.54
CA ALA A 7 -11.28 6.58 6.60
C ALA A 7 -11.99 7.57 7.54
N LEU A 8 -11.34 7.97 8.64
CA LEU A 8 -11.82 9.05 9.52
C LEU A 8 -11.86 10.39 8.78
N ASP A 9 -10.86 10.70 7.98
CA ASP A 9 -10.83 11.90 7.15
C ASP A 9 -11.99 11.93 6.16
N LEU A 10 -12.26 10.82 5.46
CA LEU A 10 -13.40 10.70 4.55
C LEU A 10 -14.76 10.86 5.27
N GLY A 11 -14.82 10.45 6.53
CA GLY A 11 -15.99 10.66 7.40
C GLY A 11 -16.08 12.05 8.02
N GLY A 12 -15.22 13.01 7.63
CA GLY A 12 -15.18 14.37 8.19
C GLY A 12 -14.65 14.44 9.63
N ARG A 13 -14.01 13.35 10.13
CA ARG A 13 -13.47 13.25 11.48
C ARG A 13 -11.98 13.62 11.51
N HIS A 14 -11.67 14.81 10.97
CA HIS A 14 -10.29 15.27 10.78
C HIS A 14 -9.50 15.42 12.08
N GLU A 15 -10.16 15.84 13.16
CA GLU A 15 -9.50 15.96 14.47
C GLU A 15 -9.09 14.60 15.04
N GLU A 16 -9.94 13.56 14.87
CA GLU A 16 -9.61 12.20 15.27
C GLU A 16 -8.49 11.60 14.43
N ALA A 17 -8.50 11.87 13.13
CA ALA A 17 -7.40 11.49 12.24
C ALA A 17 -6.09 12.18 12.66
N ALA A 18 -6.11 13.48 12.90
CA ALA A 18 -4.94 14.26 13.35
C ALA A 18 -4.37 13.74 14.69
N ARG A 19 -5.26 13.35 15.65
CA ARG A 19 -4.78 12.72 16.89
C ARG A 19 -4.08 11.38 16.66
N ALA A 20 -4.56 10.56 15.71
CA ALA A 20 -3.90 9.31 15.37
C ALA A 20 -2.53 9.55 14.71
N TYR A 21 -2.41 10.52 13.82
CA TYR A 21 -1.11 10.95 13.28
C TYR A 21 -0.17 11.48 14.37
N GLY A 22 -0.69 12.28 15.31
CA GLY A 22 0.07 12.74 16.46
C GLY A 22 0.61 11.62 17.34
N TRP A 23 -0.15 10.52 17.50
CA TRP A 23 0.34 9.30 18.17
C TRP A 23 1.49 8.67 17.38
N LEU A 24 1.34 8.50 16.07
CA LEU A 24 2.41 7.96 15.21
C LEU A 24 3.69 8.77 15.34
N ARG A 25 3.61 10.10 15.28
CA ARG A 25 4.78 10.97 15.44
C ARG A 25 5.50 10.76 16.78
N ARG A 26 4.75 10.59 17.88
CA ARG A 26 5.35 10.33 19.21
C ARG A 26 6.03 8.98 19.30
N MET A 27 5.49 7.98 18.57
CA MET A 27 6.00 6.60 18.58
C MET A 27 7.10 6.35 17.57
N GLN A 28 7.45 7.35 16.75
CA GLN A 28 8.53 7.21 15.76
C GLN A 28 9.87 6.98 16.47
N HIS A 29 10.57 5.94 16.08
CA HIS A 29 11.92 5.66 16.53
C HIS A 29 12.88 6.77 16.09
N PRO A 30 13.93 7.12 16.84
CA PRO A 30 14.91 8.16 16.46
C PRO A 30 15.56 7.95 15.09
N ALA A 31 15.62 6.72 14.59
CA ALA A 31 16.11 6.41 13.26
C ALA A 31 15.07 6.65 12.14
N GLY A 32 13.84 7.05 12.46
CA GLY A 32 12.76 7.32 11.49
C GLY A 32 11.71 6.21 11.36
N SER A 33 11.97 5.00 11.86
CA SER A 33 11.10 3.83 11.74
C SER A 33 10.02 3.72 12.81
N TRP A 34 9.14 2.73 12.64
CA TRP A 34 8.25 2.20 13.68
C TRP A 34 8.42 0.69 13.79
N HIS A 35 8.10 0.17 14.97
CA HIS A 35 7.90 -1.26 15.14
C HIS A 35 6.63 -1.74 14.42
N ALA A 36 6.62 -2.99 13.98
CA ALA A 36 5.53 -3.54 13.19
C ALA A 36 4.18 -3.57 13.92
N TYR A 37 4.17 -3.80 15.25
CA TYR A 37 2.91 -3.90 15.99
C TYR A 37 3.00 -3.34 17.41
N TYR A 38 1.95 -2.57 17.78
CA TYR A 38 1.77 -2.00 19.11
C TYR A 38 0.40 -2.36 19.69
N VAL A 39 0.32 -2.45 21.02
CA VAL A 39 -0.94 -2.49 21.77
C VAL A 39 -0.89 -1.34 22.80
N GLY A 40 -1.69 -0.30 22.55
CA GLY A 40 -1.46 0.98 23.21
C GLY A 40 -0.12 1.55 22.81
N ASP A 41 0.72 1.88 23.78
CA ASP A 41 2.09 2.34 23.56
C ASP A 41 3.14 1.21 23.69
N ASP A 42 2.70 -0.01 24.04
CA ASP A 42 3.59 -1.16 24.19
C ASP A 42 3.94 -1.80 22.86
N VAL A 43 5.22 -2.01 22.59
CA VAL A 43 5.71 -2.76 21.44
C VAL A 43 5.39 -4.24 21.63
N LYS A 44 4.67 -4.84 20.69
CA LYS A 44 4.35 -6.28 20.66
C LYS A 44 5.15 -7.04 19.62
N ASP A 45 5.40 -6.42 18.47
CA ASP A 45 6.32 -6.94 17.48
C ASP A 45 7.39 -5.88 17.22
N PRO A 46 8.65 -6.13 17.60
CA PRO A 46 9.73 -5.16 17.49
C PRO A 46 10.33 -5.06 16.08
N THR A 47 9.89 -5.87 15.11
CA THR A 47 10.36 -5.82 13.72
C THR A 47 10.26 -4.39 13.17
N LEU A 48 11.32 -3.92 12.53
CA LEU A 48 11.36 -2.61 11.88
C LEU A 48 11.03 -2.79 10.39
N ASP A 49 9.73 -2.87 10.11
CA ASP A 49 9.21 -3.05 8.75
C ASP A 49 9.30 -1.74 7.95
N THR A 50 10.00 -1.76 6.82
CA THR A 50 10.23 -0.58 5.98
C THR A 50 8.97 -0.09 5.28
N ASN A 51 8.05 -1.00 4.90
CA ASN A 51 6.77 -0.64 4.30
C ASN A 51 5.85 0.04 5.33
N VAL A 52 5.69 -0.55 6.52
CA VAL A 52 4.91 0.06 7.62
C VAL A 52 5.44 1.46 7.92
N THR A 53 6.76 1.61 7.90
CA THR A 53 7.45 2.89 8.12
C THR A 53 7.10 3.94 7.06
N CYS A 54 7.21 3.60 5.77
CA CYS A 54 6.94 4.54 4.68
C CYS A 54 5.48 4.97 4.59
N TYR A 55 4.54 4.14 5.05
CA TYR A 55 3.11 4.36 4.83
C TYR A 55 2.58 5.64 5.48
N ILE A 56 3.33 6.26 6.40
CA ILE A 56 3.01 7.57 6.99
C ILE A 56 2.83 8.66 5.92
N ALA A 57 3.60 8.60 4.82
CA ALA A 57 3.49 9.56 3.73
C ALA A 57 2.12 9.52 3.04
N ASN A 58 1.55 8.31 2.85
CA ASN A 58 0.23 8.14 2.27
C ASN A 58 -0.84 8.82 3.13
N GLY A 59 -0.78 8.59 4.44
CA GLY A 59 -1.74 9.16 5.37
C GLY A 59 -1.64 10.68 5.47
N VAL A 60 -0.43 11.22 5.58
CA VAL A 60 -0.19 12.67 5.69
C VAL A 60 -0.63 13.39 4.41
N TRP A 61 -0.33 12.84 3.23
CA TRP A 61 -0.80 13.40 1.96
C TRP A 61 -2.32 13.34 1.84
N HIS A 62 -2.94 12.20 2.20
CA HIS A 62 -4.38 12.02 2.20
C HIS A 62 -5.09 13.05 3.11
N HIS A 63 -4.59 13.22 4.34
CA HIS A 63 -5.13 14.21 5.27
C HIS A 63 -5.06 15.64 4.70
N TYR A 64 -3.93 15.99 4.10
CA TYR A 64 -3.78 17.28 3.41
C TYR A 64 -4.79 17.45 2.26
N LEU A 65 -5.00 16.42 1.43
CA LEU A 65 -5.98 16.48 0.34
C LEU A 65 -7.41 16.70 0.88
N CYS A 66 -7.75 16.09 2.02
CA CYS A 66 -9.06 16.25 2.65
C CYS A 66 -9.27 17.61 3.30
N THR A 67 -8.21 18.21 3.88
CA THR A 67 -8.32 19.40 4.72
C THR A 67 -7.79 20.67 4.07
N GLY A 68 -6.86 20.55 3.12
CA GLY A 68 -6.10 21.68 2.56
C GLY A 68 -5.07 22.27 3.54
N ASP A 69 -4.84 21.67 4.70
CA ASP A 69 -3.99 22.21 5.76
C ASP A 69 -2.49 22.03 5.46
N THR A 70 -1.90 23.05 4.88
CA THR A 70 -0.44 23.11 4.65
C THR A 70 0.36 23.23 5.97
N GLY A 71 -0.25 23.72 7.05
CA GLY A 71 0.36 23.74 8.37
C GLY A 71 0.62 22.33 8.89
N PHE A 72 -0.35 21.43 8.72
CA PHE A 72 -0.20 20.02 9.02
C PHE A 72 0.93 19.37 8.21
N LEU A 73 1.06 19.66 6.91
CA LEU A 73 2.18 19.15 6.11
C LEU A 73 3.54 19.58 6.67
N ARG A 74 3.69 20.87 7.02
CA ARG A 74 4.95 21.39 7.61
C ARG A 74 5.25 20.74 8.95
N GLU A 75 4.23 20.52 9.77
CA GLU A 75 4.39 19.88 11.09
C GLU A 75 4.85 18.43 10.96
N PHE A 76 4.34 17.69 9.95
CA PHE A 76 4.66 16.28 9.74
C PHE A 76 5.84 16.03 8.79
N TRP A 77 6.34 17.06 8.13
CA TRP A 77 7.48 16.92 7.21
C TRP A 77 8.67 16.17 7.83
N PRO A 78 9.20 16.54 9.02
CA PRO A 78 10.34 15.83 9.60
C PRO A 78 10.04 14.34 9.87
N THR A 79 8.79 14.02 10.20
CA THR A 79 8.34 12.64 10.43
C THR A 79 8.31 11.83 9.12
N VAL A 80 7.79 12.42 8.06
CA VAL A 80 7.77 11.80 6.72
C VAL A 80 9.18 11.66 6.18
N GLU A 81 9.97 12.73 6.23
CA GLU A 81 11.34 12.75 5.73
C GLU A 81 12.19 11.65 6.36
N SER A 82 12.23 11.59 7.69
CA SER A 82 13.01 10.57 8.39
C SER A 82 12.52 9.14 8.13
N ALA A 83 11.21 8.94 7.92
CA ALA A 83 10.64 7.64 7.60
C ALA A 83 11.05 7.14 6.20
N ILE A 84 11.00 8.03 5.23
CA ILE A 84 11.41 7.70 3.86
C ILE A 84 12.93 7.47 3.80
N ASP A 85 13.73 8.38 4.38
CA ASP A 85 15.18 8.24 4.41
C ASP A 85 15.63 6.95 5.10
N TYR A 86 14.94 6.55 6.19
CA TYR A 86 15.16 5.25 6.82
C TYR A 86 14.97 4.09 5.83
N ALA A 87 13.84 4.03 5.14
CA ALA A 87 13.56 2.93 4.21
C ALA A 87 14.52 2.93 3.02
N LEU A 88 14.85 4.10 2.46
CA LEU A 88 15.79 4.23 1.35
C LEU A 88 17.23 3.85 1.75
N GLY A 89 17.58 3.99 3.03
CA GLY A 89 18.82 3.45 3.57
C GLY A 89 18.97 1.92 3.47
N HIS A 90 17.86 1.22 3.19
CA HIS A 90 17.81 -0.24 2.97
C HIS A 90 17.54 -0.62 1.51
N GLN A 91 17.63 0.35 0.57
CA GLN A 91 17.55 0.07 -0.86
C GLN A 91 18.85 -0.54 -1.34
N THR A 92 18.76 -1.63 -2.11
CA THR A 92 19.92 -2.29 -2.69
C THR A 92 20.37 -1.60 -3.99
N GLU A 93 21.55 -1.94 -4.49
CA GLU A 93 22.07 -1.47 -5.80
C GLU A 93 21.17 -1.93 -6.96
N THR A 94 20.38 -2.99 -6.79
CA THR A 94 19.45 -3.51 -7.78
C THR A 94 18.05 -2.91 -7.67
N GLY A 95 17.81 -2.05 -6.68
CA GLY A 95 16.63 -1.17 -6.58
C GLY A 95 15.53 -1.66 -5.64
N GLU A 96 15.51 -2.93 -5.25
CA GLU A 96 14.57 -3.43 -4.24
C GLU A 96 14.93 -2.92 -2.85
N ILE A 97 13.92 -2.83 -1.95
CA ILE A 97 14.12 -2.38 -0.57
C ILE A 97 13.91 -3.57 0.36
N ALA A 98 14.88 -3.81 1.25
CA ALA A 98 14.76 -4.85 2.27
C ALA A 98 13.51 -4.60 3.13
N TRP A 99 12.73 -5.66 3.40
CA TRP A 99 11.48 -5.52 4.15
C TRP A 99 11.68 -5.28 5.64
N ARG A 100 12.85 -5.70 6.17
CA ARG A 100 13.26 -5.46 7.55
C ARG A 100 14.49 -4.58 7.60
N GLY A 101 14.40 -3.46 8.28
CA GLY A 101 15.55 -2.60 8.52
C GLY A 101 16.49 -3.10 9.62
N ASP A 102 15.99 -3.93 10.52
CA ASP A 102 16.77 -4.58 11.58
C ASP A 102 17.45 -5.88 11.11
N ASP A 103 17.04 -6.46 9.98
CA ASP A 103 17.69 -7.60 9.33
C ASP A 103 17.54 -7.51 7.79
N PRO A 104 18.31 -6.64 7.13
CA PRO A 104 18.21 -6.47 5.67
C PRO A 104 18.55 -7.73 4.86
N ALA A 105 19.29 -8.69 5.46
CA ALA A 105 19.62 -9.95 4.79
C ALA A 105 18.42 -10.89 4.61
N ASP A 106 17.31 -10.63 5.32
CA ASP A 106 16.05 -11.38 5.17
C ASP A 106 15.32 -11.06 3.83
N GLY A 107 15.87 -10.17 3.00
CA GLY A 107 15.45 -9.93 1.63
C GLY A 107 14.40 -8.85 1.45
N ALA A 108 13.76 -8.84 0.28
CA ALA A 108 12.74 -7.85 -0.10
C ALA A 108 11.40 -8.52 -0.41
N LEU A 109 10.30 -7.86 -0.05
CA LEU A 109 8.94 -8.29 -0.40
C LEU A 109 8.43 -7.47 -1.58
N LEU A 110 7.87 -8.14 -2.60
CA LEU A 110 7.25 -7.46 -3.74
C LEU A 110 6.08 -6.57 -3.30
N THR A 111 5.25 -7.09 -2.40
CA THR A 111 4.14 -6.35 -1.78
C THR A 111 4.64 -5.11 -1.04
N GLY A 112 5.62 -5.27 -0.14
CA GLY A 112 6.21 -4.18 0.63
C GLY A 112 6.85 -3.12 -0.27
N SER A 113 7.68 -3.54 -1.23
CA SER A 113 8.32 -2.64 -2.20
C SER A 113 7.30 -1.88 -3.05
N SER A 114 6.20 -2.52 -3.47
CA SER A 114 5.12 -1.87 -4.22
C SER A 114 4.40 -0.81 -3.38
N SER A 115 4.17 -1.07 -2.11
CA SER A 115 3.58 -0.10 -1.18
C SER A 115 4.54 1.07 -0.88
N ILE A 116 5.85 0.78 -0.73
CA ILE A 116 6.87 1.83 -0.58
C ILE A 116 6.93 2.72 -1.83
N HIS A 117 6.79 2.15 -3.03
CA HIS A 117 6.73 2.95 -4.26
C HIS A 117 5.59 3.98 -4.21
N ALA A 118 4.38 3.59 -3.81
CA ALA A 118 3.27 4.53 -3.62
C ALA A 118 3.58 5.58 -2.54
N SER A 119 4.12 5.13 -1.41
CA SER A 119 4.47 6.01 -0.29
C SER A 119 5.51 7.07 -0.68
N LEU A 120 6.50 6.66 -1.48
CA LEU A 120 7.55 7.55 -1.96
C LEU A 120 6.99 8.61 -2.93
N LYS A 121 6.05 8.25 -3.79
CA LYS A 121 5.33 9.23 -4.65
C LYS A 121 4.58 10.26 -3.81
N HIS A 122 3.89 9.85 -2.76
CA HIS A 122 3.21 10.77 -1.85
C HIS A 122 4.20 11.66 -1.10
N ALA A 123 5.34 11.11 -0.66
CA ALA A 123 6.38 11.88 0.01
C ALA A 123 7.02 12.93 -0.91
N ILE A 124 7.26 12.61 -2.19
CA ILE A 124 7.73 13.57 -3.19
C ILE A 124 6.68 14.68 -3.41
N ALA A 125 5.40 14.32 -3.51
CA ALA A 125 4.33 15.31 -3.63
C ALA A 125 4.26 16.25 -2.40
N ILE A 126 4.51 15.74 -1.19
CA ILE A 126 4.62 16.56 0.03
C ILE A 126 5.84 17.49 -0.07
N ALA A 127 7.00 16.96 -0.47
CA ALA A 127 8.24 17.72 -0.64
C ALA A 127 8.03 18.88 -1.62
N GLU A 128 7.53 18.62 -2.83
CA GLU A 128 7.21 19.62 -3.85
C GLU A 128 6.24 20.69 -3.31
N ARG A 129 5.19 20.25 -2.60
CA ARG A 129 4.19 21.16 -2.03
C ARG A 129 4.77 22.12 -0.99
N LEU A 130 5.83 21.68 -0.30
CA LEU A 130 6.55 22.47 0.71
C LEU A 130 7.76 23.21 0.15
N GLY A 131 8.14 22.97 -1.11
CA GLY A 131 9.30 23.60 -1.76
C GLY A 131 10.63 22.93 -1.40
N HIS A 132 10.61 21.67 -1.01
CA HIS A 132 11.80 20.86 -0.79
C HIS A 132 12.17 20.08 -2.07
N GLU A 133 13.43 20.09 -2.46
CA GLU A 133 13.95 19.30 -3.57
C GLU A 133 14.56 18.00 -3.04
N ARG A 134 14.09 16.84 -3.55
CA ARG A 134 14.54 15.50 -3.16
C ARG A 134 14.84 14.64 -4.40
N PRO A 135 15.85 15.03 -5.22
CA PRO A 135 16.23 14.26 -6.40
C PRO A 135 16.73 12.84 -6.06
N ASP A 136 17.26 12.65 -4.87
CA ASP A 136 17.62 11.35 -4.30
C ASP A 136 16.39 10.41 -4.18
N TRP A 137 15.24 10.94 -3.77
CA TRP A 137 13.99 10.18 -3.70
C TRP A 137 13.45 9.82 -5.08
N GLU A 138 13.56 10.73 -6.06
CA GLU A 138 13.12 10.47 -7.43
C GLU A 138 13.94 9.37 -8.09
N LEU A 139 15.27 9.36 -7.91
CA LEU A 139 16.15 8.31 -8.37
C LEU A 139 15.82 6.96 -7.71
N SER A 140 15.61 6.97 -6.40
CA SER A 140 15.22 5.77 -5.63
C SER A 140 13.87 5.22 -6.08
N LEU A 141 12.89 6.10 -6.34
CA LEU A 141 11.58 5.73 -6.88
C LEU A 141 11.71 5.00 -8.22
N GLY A 142 12.53 5.55 -9.13
CA GLY A 142 12.78 4.96 -10.44
C GLY A 142 13.47 3.61 -10.36
N ALA A 143 14.51 3.48 -9.52
CA ALA A 143 15.22 2.23 -9.30
C ALA A 143 14.26 1.14 -8.73
N LEU A 144 13.42 1.52 -7.77
CA LEU A 144 12.42 0.62 -7.18
C LEU A 144 11.38 0.17 -8.20
N ALA A 145 10.89 1.09 -9.06
CA ALA A 145 9.94 0.76 -10.13
C ALA A 145 10.54 -0.24 -11.12
N ILE A 146 11.81 -0.07 -11.50
CA ILE A 146 12.53 -1.01 -12.38
C ILE A 146 12.65 -2.39 -11.71
N ALA A 147 13.03 -2.44 -10.43
CA ALA A 147 13.11 -3.71 -9.71
C ALA A 147 11.77 -4.44 -9.70
N ILE A 148 10.69 -3.76 -9.34
CA ILE A 148 9.33 -4.34 -9.28
C ILE A 148 8.86 -4.82 -10.66
N ALA A 149 9.09 -4.05 -11.71
CA ALA A 149 8.57 -4.35 -13.04
C ALA A 149 9.38 -5.42 -13.78
N HIS A 150 10.71 -5.50 -13.55
CA HIS A 150 11.62 -6.24 -14.43
C HIS A 150 12.57 -7.22 -13.71
N ARG A 151 12.56 -7.27 -12.37
CA ARG A 151 13.49 -8.11 -11.58
C ARG A 151 12.74 -8.94 -10.53
N PRO A 152 11.73 -9.74 -10.92
CA PRO A 152 10.91 -10.51 -9.96
C PRO A 152 11.75 -11.46 -9.09
N GLU A 153 12.89 -11.94 -9.59
CA GLU A 153 13.84 -12.82 -8.89
C GLU A 153 14.53 -12.15 -7.69
N ARG A 154 14.42 -10.82 -7.54
CA ARG A 154 14.97 -10.06 -6.41
C ARG A 154 14.08 -10.07 -5.19
N PHE A 155 12.87 -10.55 -5.35
CA PHE A 155 11.89 -10.59 -4.25
C PHE A 155 11.70 -12.01 -3.75
N LEU A 156 11.43 -12.11 -2.45
CA LEU A 156 11.07 -13.37 -1.82
C LEU A 156 9.81 -13.95 -2.50
N ASP A 157 9.81 -15.26 -2.74
CA ASP A 157 8.62 -15.93 -3.29
C ASP A 157 7.47 -15.92 -2.28
N LYS A 158 6.48 -15.09 -2.56
CA LYS A 158 5.22 -14.95 -1.82
C LYS A 158 4.01 -15.14 -2.74
N ALA A 159 4.17 -15.81 -3.88
CA ALA A 159 3.10 -16.05 -4.85
C ALA A 159 1.87 -16.78 -4.27
N ARG A 160 2.00 -17.41 -3.10
CA ARG A 160 0.88 -17.95 -2.34
C ARG A 160 -0.12 -16.87 -1.89
N TRP A 161 0.33 -15.61 -1.69
CA TRP A 161 -0.46 -14.52 -1.13
C TRP A 161 -1.03 -13.62 -2.22
N ALA A 162 -2.31 -13.28 -2.11
CA ALA A 162 -2.98 -12.42 -3.10
C ALA A 162 -2.35 -11.02 -3.21
N MET A 163 -1.84 -10.48 -2.11
CA MET A 163 -1.19 -9.18 -2.08
C MET A 163 0.01 -9.13 -3.06
N ASP A 164 0.76 -10.21 -3.19
CA ASP A 164 1.88 -10.30 -4.12
C ASP A 164 1.44 -10.17 -5.59
N TRP A 165 0.21 -10.57 -5.89
CA TRP A 165 -0.39 -10.45 -7.20
C TRP A 165 -0.81 -9.01 -7.52
N TYR A 166 -1.56 -8.33 -6.66
CA TYR A 166 -2.18 -7.06 -7.03
C TYR A 166 -1.43 -5.80 -6.53
N TYR A 167 -0.54 -5.89 -5.57
CA TYR A 167 0.17 -4.71 -5.05
C TYR A 167 1.03 -3.96 -6.06
N PRO A 168 1.70 -4.59 -7.05
CA PRO A 168 2.37 -3.84 -8.11
C PRO A 168 1.44 -2.91 -8.90
N ILE A 169 0.15 -3.24 -8.97
CA ILE A 169 -0.90 -2.41 -9.57
C ILE A 169 -1.35 -1.34 -8.56
N LEU A 170 -1.71 -1.74 -7.35
CA LEU A 170 -2.17 -0.83 -6.29
C LEU A 170 -1.09 0.21 -5.95
N GLY A 171 0.16 -0.21 -5.86
CA GLY A 171 1.32 0.65 -5.63
C GLY A 171 1.72 1.55 -6.81
N GLY A 172 1.06 1.40 -7.95
CA GLY A 172 1.21 2.32 -9.09
C GLY A 172 2.36 2.03 -10.05
N VAL A 173 3.05 0.89 -9.90
CA VAL A 173 4.15 0.51 -10.80
C VAL A 173 3.61 -0.05 -12.11
N LEU A 174 2.66 -0.98 -12.04
CA LEU A 174 2.06 -1.57 -13.23
C LEU A 174 0.77 -0.85 -13.61
N ARG A 175 0.69 -0.44 -14.89
CA ARG A 175 -0.46 0.20 -15.52
C ARG A 175 -0.69 -0.38 -16.93
N GLY A 176 -1.81 -0.03 -17.58
CA GLY A 176 -2.14 -0.43 -18.94
C GLY A 176 -2.14 -1.95 -19.13
N ASP A 177 -1.65 -2.40 -20.29
CA ASP A 177 -1.68 -3.81 -20.71
C ASP A 177 -0.95 -4.75 -19.73
N ALA A 178 0.17 -4.31 -19.15
CA ALA A 178 0.92 -5.10 -18.18
C ALA A 178 0.10 -5.38 -16.91
N ALA A 179 -0.64 -4.39 -16.42
CA ALA A 179 -1.52 -4.56 -15.28
C ALA A 179 -2.70 -5.49 -15.60
N HIS A 180 -3.35 -5.30 -16.76
CA HIS A 180 -4.43 -6.17 -17.20
C HIS A 180 -3.98 -7.63 -17.39
N ALA A 181 -2.80 -7.84 -17.98
CA ALA A 181 -2.23 -9.18 -18.14
C ALA A 181 -1.97 -9.85 -16.78
N ARG A 182 -1.41 -9.08 -15.81
CA ARG A 182 -1.17 -9.58 -14.45
C ARG A 182 -2.48 -9.93 -13.73
N VAL A 183 -3.52 -9.11 -13.87
CA VAL A 183 -4.86 -9.41 -13.35
C VAL A 183 -5.38 -10.72 -13.95
N ALA A 184 -5.33 -10.87 -15.26
CA ALA A 184 -5.85 -12.05 -15.95
C ALA A 184 -5.09 -13.34 -15.57
N ALA A 185 -3.77 -13.26 -15.38
CA ALA A 185 -2.93 -14.43 -15.09
C ALA A 185 -3.29 -15.17 -13.79
N HIS A 186 -3.83 -14.47 -12.79
CA HIS A 186 -4.11 -15.06 -11.47
C HIS A 186 -5.56 -14.87 -11.00
N TRP A 187 -6.44 -14.39 -11.87
CA TRP A 187 -7.84 -14.15 -11.52
C TRP A 187 -8.50 -15.39 -10.93
N ASP A 188 -8.43 -16.52 -11.62
CA ASP A 188 -9.07 -17.77 -11.18
C ASP A 188 -8.41 -18.38 -9.93
N THR A 189 -7.16 -18.00 -9.66
CA THR A 189 -6.44 -18.43 -8.45
C THR A 189 -6.97 -17.75 -7.22
N PHE A 190 -7.17 -16.42 -7.29
CA PHE A 190 -7.47 -15.63 -6.11
C PHE A 190 -8.91 -15.14 -6.02
N VAL A 191 -9.64 -15.03 -7.12
CA VAL A 191 -11.04 -14.57 -7.08
C VAL A 191 -11.97 -15.75 -6.86
N ALA A 192 -12.73 -15.71 -5.78
CA ALA A 192 -13.82 -16.65 -5.49
C ALA A 192 -15.14 -16.00 -5.92
N PRO A 193 -15.79 -16.45 -7.04
CA PRO A 193 -16.98 -15.83 -7.58
C PRO A 193 -18.11 -15.71 -6.55
N GLY A 194 -18.70 -14.51 -6.45
CA GLY A 194 -19.76 -14.21 -5.48
C GLY A 194 -19.29 -14.08 -4.02
N ARG A 195 -17.95 -14.12 -3.78
CA ARG A 195 -17.39 -14.08 -2.42
C ARG A 195 -16.37 -12.96 -2.23
N GLY A 196 -15.40 -12.82 -3.14
CA GLY A 196 -14.31 -11.84 -3.06
C GLY A 196 -12.95 -12.44 -3.37
N VAL A 197 -11.90 -11.86 -2.79
CA VAL A 197 -10.52 -12.25 -2.99
C VAL A 197 -10.06 -13.17 -1.86
N ARG A 198 -9.43 -14.29 -2.22
CA ARG A 198 -8.75 -15.17 -1.26
C ARG A 198 -7.49 -14.47 -0.75
N CYS A 199 -7.25 -14.52 0.55
CA CYS A 199 -6.00 -14.07 1.14
C CYS A 199 -4.81 -14.89 0.61
N VAL A 200 -5.01 -16.22 0.53
CA VAL A 200 -4.02 -17.19 0.05
C VAL A 200 -4.63 -18.13 -0.99
N SER A 201 -3.79 -18.58 -1.94
CA SER A 201 -4.24 -19.37 -3.10
C SER A 201 -4.75 -20.78 -2.74
N ASP A 202 -4.27 -21.34 -1.65
CA ASP A 202 -4.49 -22.75 -1.23
C ASP A 202 -5.51 -22.91 -0.09
N GLN A 203 -6.19 -21.83 0.30
CA GLN A 203 -7.24 -21.85 1.32
C GLN A 203 -8.54 -21.21 0.81
N PRO A 204 -9.71 -21.74 1.16
CA PRO A 204 -11.01 -21.18 0.80
C PRO A 204 -11.37 -19.99 1.72
N TRP A 205 -10.43 -19.10 1.96
CA TRP A 205 -10.50 -17.98 2.87
C TRP A 205 -10.54 -16.65 2.10
N VAL A 206 -11.71 -16.00 2.06
CA VAL A 206 -11.88 -14.66 1.50
C VAL A 206 -11.90 -13.62 2.60
N THR A 207 -11.35 -12.44 2.33
CA THR A 207 -11.18 -11.37 3.31
C THR A 207 -11.71 -10.04 2.82
N ALA A 208 -12.10 -9.19 3.76
CA ALA A 208 -12.60 -7.86 3.44
C ALA A 208 -11.48 -6.94 2.95
N ALA A 209 -10.32 -6.96 3.60
CA ALA A 209 -9.22 -6.06 3.27
C ALA A 209 -8.66 -6.34 1.88
N GLU A 210 -8.23 -7.59 1.60
CA GLU A 210 -7.67 -7.96 0.29
C GLU A 210 -8.66 -7.76 -0.85
N THR A 211 -9.97 -8.02 -0.61
CA THR A 211 -10.99 -7.75 -1.61
C THR A 211 -11.08 -6.25 -1.92
N CYS A 212 -11.09 -5.39 -0.90
CA CYS A 212 -11.18 -3.94 -1.09
C CYS A 212 -9.90 -3.33 -1.66
N GLU A 213 -8.73 -3.82 -1.28
CA GLU A 213 -7.46 -3.42 -1.88
C GLU A 213 -7.40 -3.78 -3.37
N PHE A 214 -7.86 -4.98 -3.74
CA PHE A 214 -7.95 -5.36 -5.14
C PHE A 214 -9.00 -4.57 -5.91
N VAL A 215 -10.13 -4.20 -5.28
CA VAL A 215 -11.11 -3.25 -5.86
C VAL A 215 -10.43 -1.92 -6.21
N MET A 216 -9.64 -1.36 -5.30
CA MET A 216 -8.88 -0.12 -5.55
C MET A 216 -7.80 -0.31 -6.65
N ALA A 217 -7.17 -1.49 -6.73
CA ALA A 217 -6.24 -1.82 -7.80
C ALA A 217 -6.94 -1.90 -9.16
N LEU A 218 -8.12 -2.51 -9.24
CA LEU A 218 -8.92 -2.58 -10.46
C LEU A 218 -9.43 -1.19 -10.90
N ASP A 219 -9.88 -0.37 -9.96
CA ASP A 219 -10.25 1.03 -10.21
C ASP A 219 -9.07 1.81 -10.80
N ALA A 220 -7.87 1.62 -10.25
CA ALA A 220 -6.65 2.28 -10.69
C ALA A 220 -6.23 1.95 -12.14
N ILE A 221 -6.76 0.89 -12.73
CA ILE A 221 -6.50 0.51 -14.14
C ILE A 221 -7.76 0.62 -15.02
N GLY A 222 -8.83 1.25 -14.51
CA GLY A 222 -10.07 1.46 -15.25
C GLY A 222 -10.93 0.21 -15.45
N ALA A 223 -10.68 -0.88 -14.71
CA ALA A 223 -11.48 -2.10 -14.74
C ALA A 223 -12.74 -1.97 -13.84
N THR A 224 -13.49 -0.89 -14.02
CA THR A 224 -14.57 -0.42 -13.14
C THR A 224 -15.66 -1.46 -12.94
N ASP A 225 -16.12 -2.16 -13.98
CA ASP A 225 -17.18 -3.16 -13.86
C ASP A 225 -16.77 -4.31 -12.91
N ARG A 226 -15.53 -4.79 -13.03
CA ARG A 226 -14.98 -5.83 -12.14
C ARG A 226 -14.77 -5.31 -10.71
N ALA A 227 -14.37 -4.07 -10.57
CA ALA A 227 -14.21 -3.43 -9.27
C ALA A 227 -15.56 -3.31 -8.54
N LEU A 228 -16.61 -2.86 -9.22
CA LEU A 228 -17.97 -2.78 -8.70
C LEU A 228 -18.55 -4.15 -8.35
N GLU A 229 -18.32 -5.15 -9.19
CA GLU A 229 -18.74 -6.52 -8.94
C GLU A 229 -18.11 -7.08 -7.66
N LEU A 230 -16.80 -6.99 -7.51
CA LEU A 230 -16.10 -7.44 -6.29
C LEU A 230 -16.53 -6.65 -5.05
N PHE A 231 -16.72 -5.34 -5.19
CA PHE A 231 -17.20 -4.52 -4.09
C PHE A 231 -18.61 -4.91 -3.66
N SER A 232 -19.47 -5.35 -4.59
CA SER A 232 -20.77 -5.90 -4.25
C SER A 232 -20.67 -7.21 -3.48
N TRP A 233 -19.72 -8.07 -3.86
CA TRP A 233 -19.53 -9.37 -3.22
C TRP A 233 -19.01 -9.26 -1.79
N VAL A 234 -18.13 -8.31 -1.46
CA VAL A 234 -17.57 -8.16 -0.11
C VAL A 234 -18.64 -7.80 0.94
N GLN A 235 -19.81 -7.32 0.53
CA GLN A 235 -20.86 -6.87 1.44
C GLN A 235 -21.42 -7.98 2.33
N PHE A 236 -21.28 -9.25 1.97
CA PHE A 236 -21.71 -10.36 2.85
C PHE A 236 -20.87 -10.46 4.14
N LEU A 237 -19.67 -9.87 4.16
CA LEU A 237 -18.83 -9.80 5.36
C LEU A 237 -19.27 -8.70 6.33
N ARG A 238 -20.28 -7.89 5.98
CA ARG A 238 -20.79 -6.85 6.86
C ARG A 238 -21.64 -7.46 7.98
N ALA A 239 -21.29 -7.13 9.22
CA ALA A 239 -22.07 -7.51 10.39
C ALA A 239 -23.26 -6.56 10.62
N ASP A 240 -24.25 -6.99 11.40
CA ASP A 240 -25.46 -6.22 11.75
C ASP A 240 -25.10 -4.85 12.38
N GLY A 241 -24.02 -4.77 13.14
CA GLY A 241 -23.49 -3.53 13.73
C GLY A 241 -22.78 -2.61 12.76
N GLY A 242 -22.66 -2.97 11.47
CA GLY A 242 -22.03 -2.18 10.41
C GLY A 242 -20.53 -2.38 10.27
N GLY A 243 -19.85 -3.07 11.20
CA GLY A 243 -18.46 -3.48 11.05
C GLY A 243 -18.31 -4.63 10.05
N TYR A 244 -17.08 -4.90 9.62
CA TYR A 244 -16.78 -5.99 8.69
C TYR A 244 -15.92 -7.05 9.37
N TRP A 245 -16.36 -8.31 9.22
CA TRP A 245 -15.55 -9.46 9.63
C TRP A 245 -14.25 -9.50 8.84
N THR A 246 -13.18 -10.01 9.44
CA THR A 246 -11.88 -10.17 8.75
C THR A 246 -12.05 -10.99 7.48
N GLY A 247 -12.78 -12.10 7.57
CA GLY A 247 -13.06 -12.92 6.42
C GLY A 247 -13.92 -14.12 6.75
N MET A 248 -14.15 -14.96 5.74
CA MET A 248 -14.90 -16.20 5.87
C MET A 248 -14.21 -17.33 5.10
N ASN A 249 -14.11 -18.48 5.76
CA ASN A 249 -13.86 -19.75 5.07
C ASN A 249 -15.15 -20.20 4.39
N PHE A 250 -15.23 -20.07 3.07
CA PHE A 250 -16.46 -20.26 2.32
C PHE A 250 -16.82 -21.74 2.07
N GLU A 251 -15.91 -22.67 2.21
CA GLU A 251 -16.21 -24.11 2.12
C GLU A 251 -16.86 -24.64 3.38
N GLY A 252 -16.45 -24.14 4.55
CA GLY A 252 -17.02 -24.51 5.83
C GLY A 252 -18.05 -23.56 6.41
N GLY A 253 -18.20 -22.36 5.82
CA GLY A 253 -19.07 -21.29 6.34
C GLY A 253 -18.59 -20.69 7.66
N ALA A 254 -17.32 -20.89 8.02
CA ALA A 254 -16.77 -20.43 9.26
C ALA A 254 -16.16 -19.01 9.13
N TRP A 255 -16.41 -18.16 10.13
CA TRP A 255 -15.91 -16.76 10.19
C TRP A 255 -14.46 -16.69 10.68
N HIS A 256 -13.64 -17.67 10.36
CA HIS A 256 -12.21 -17.70 10.70
C HIS A 256 -11.40 -18.20 9.51
N GLY A 257 -10.14 -17.81 9.49
CA GLY A 257 -9.22 -18.16 8.42
C GLY A 257 -8.52 -19.49 8.62
N ASP A 258 -7.28 -19.49 8.18
CA ASP A 258 -6.37 -20.63 8.19
C ASP A 258 -5.94 -20.96 9.65
N GLY A 259 -6.70 -21.80 10.33
CA GLY A 259 -6.41 -22.23 11.68
C GLY A 259 -6.60 -21.14 12.75
N GLU A 260 -5.79 -21.20 13.81
CA GLU A 260 -5.88 -20.29 14.96
C GLU A 260 -5.28 -18.91 14.70
N LEU A 261 -4.64 -18.70 13.53
CA LEU A 261 -3.90 -17.48 13.19
C LEU A 261 -4.80 -16.25 12.98
N PHE A 262 -6.06 -16.46 12.59
CA PHE A 262 -7.00 -15.37 12.32
C PHE A 262 -8.25 -15.54 13.18
N PRO A 263 -8.35 -14.83 14.31
CA PRO A 263 -9.52 -14.88 15.17
C PRO A 263 -10.76 -14.33 14.47
N VAL A 264 -11.92 -14.73 14.97
CA VAL A 264 -13.22 -14.16 14.55
C VAL A 264 -13.32 -12.75 15.12
N GLU A 265 -13.04 -11.76 14.30
CA GLU A 265 -12.98 -10.35 14.71
C GLU A 265 -13.46 -9.38 13.62
N GLN A 266 -13.79 -8.16 14.03
CA GLN A 266 -14.17 -7.05 13.17
C GLN A 266 -13.17 -5.90 13.36
N PRO A 267 -11.93 -6.04 12.90
CA PRO A 267 -10.92 -5.02 13.10
C PRO A 267 -11.25 -3.76 12.26
N THR A 268 -10.96 -2.62 12.81
CA THR A 268 -11.31 -1.34 12.18
C THR A 268 -10.62 -1.08 10.84
N TRP A 269 -9.50 -1.76 10.54
CA TRP A 269 -8.86 -1.63 9.22
C TRP A 269 -9.69 -2.26 8.10
N ASN A 270 -10.49 -3.32 8.37
CA ASN A 270 -11.38 -3.91 7.37
C ASN A 270 -12.49 -2.92 6.98
N SER A 271 -13.15 -2.32 7.97
CA SER A 271 -14.15 -1.27 7.70
C SER A 271 -13.52 -0.07 6.99
N ALA A 272 -12.28 0.28 7.34
CA ALA A 272 -11.55 1.37 6.69
C ALA A 272 -11.24 1.05 5.21
N SER A 273 -10.82 -0.18 4.90
CA SER A 273 -10.56 -0.58 3.50
C SER A 273 -11.84 -0.53 2.65
N VAL A 274 -12.99 -0.91 3.22
CA VAL A 274 -14.30 -0.79 2.55
C VAL A 274 -14.66 0.68 2.28
N VAL A 275 -14.44 1.58 3.24
CA VAL A 275 -14.68 3.02 3.06
C VAL A 275 -13.78 3.59 1.96
N LEU A 276 -12.50 3.25 1.95
CA LEU A 276 -11.56 3.70 0.93
C LEU A 276 -11.91 3.17 -0.46
N ALA A 277 -12.27 1.89 -0.57
CA ALA A 277 -12.69 1.29 -1.83
C ALA A 277 -14.00 1.92 -2.36
N ALA A 278 -14.99 2.13 -1.49
CA ALA A 278 -16.22 2.83 -1.84
C ALA A 278 -15.92 4.23 -2.37
N HIS A 279 -15.06 4.98 -1.67
CA HIS A 279 -14.67 6.34 -2.06
C HIS A 279 -13.95 6.37 -3.42
N ALA A 280 -13.01 5.45 -3.65
CA ALA A 280 -12.34 5.34 -4.95
C ALA A 280 -13.34 5.09 -6.08
N LEU A 281 -14.30 4.19 -5.89
CA LEU A 281 -15.35 3.87 -6.88
C LEU A 281 -16.33 5.01 -7.15
N THR A 282 -16.57 5.91 -6.19
CA THR A 282 -17.43 7.08 -6.45
C THR A 282 -16.79 8.07 -7.41
N GLY A 283 -15.46 8.12 -7.45
CA GLY A 283 -14.70 9.10 -8.23
C GLY A 283 -14.88 10.54 -7.73
N GLU A 284 -15.54 10.75 -6.60
CA GLU A 284 -15.87 12.06 -6.05
C GLU A 284 -14.91 12.46 -4.93
N GLY A 285 -14.54 13.75 -4.89
CA GLY A 285 -13.69 14.30 -3.84
C GLY A 285 -12.18 14.22 -4.11
N PRO A 286 -11.37 14.91 -3.30
CA PRO A 286 -9.96 15.16 -3.60
C PRO A 286 -9.05 13.93 -3.45
N THR A 287 -9.55 12.87 -2.82
CA THR A 287 -8.76 11.65 -2.56
C THR A 287 -9.27 10.42 -3.31
N ALA A 288 -10.36 10.55 -4.09
CA ALA A 288 -10.91 9.43 -4.85
C ALA A 288 -9.92 8.87 -5.89
N GLY A 289 -9.05 9.73 -6.45
CA GLY A 289 -7.99 9.37 -7.38
C GLY A 289 -6.66 8.94 -6.75
N LEU A 290 -6.58 8.82 -5.42
CA LEU A 290 -5.32 8.57 -4.72
C LEU A 290 -4.60 7.32 -5.25
N PHE A 291 -5.31 6.19 -5.33
CA PHE A 291 -4.74 4.92 -5.81
C PHE A 291 -4.58 4.86 -7.34
N ARG A 292 -5.26 5.72 -8.08
CA ARG A 292 -4.99 5.97 -9.51
C ARG A 292 -3.72 6.78 -9.74
N GLY A 293 -3.19 7.42 -8.69
CA GLY A 293 -2.01 8.27 -8.75
C GLY A 293 -2.29 9.68 -9.30
N GLU A 294 -3.55 10.12 -9.25
CA GLU A 294 -3.96 11.45 -9.72
C GLU A 294 -3.29 12.55 -8.88
N GLY A 295 -2.70 13.54 -9.56
CA GLY A 295 -2.02 14.64 -8.91
C GLY A 295 -0.68 14.29 -8.25
N LEU A 296 -0.16 13.08 -8.49
CA LEU A 296 1.15 12.65 -8.01
C LEU A 296 2.23 12.82 -9.09
N PRO A 297 3.51 12.97 -8.70
CA PRO A 297 4.64 12.98 -9.62
C PRO A 297 4.64 11.72 -10.51
N THR A 298 4.95 11.92 -11.80
CA THR A 298 5.03 10.79 -12.75
C THR A 298 6.26 9.92 -12.53
N GLY A 299 7.27 10.45 -11.79
CA GLY A 299 8.59 9.85 -11.66
C GLY A 299 9.45 10.11 -12.90
N LEU A 300 10.72 9.73 -12.81
CA LEU A 300 11.67 9.85 -13.91
C LEU A 300 11.33 8.84 -15.02
N THR A 301 11.48 9.28 -16.27
CA THR A 301 11.38 8.39 -17.43
C THR A 301 12.58 7.42 -17.47
N ALA A 302 12.45 6.32 -18.21
CA ALA A 302 13.57 5.39 -18.41
C ALA A 302 14.81 6.10 -18.99
N ALA A 303 14.63 7.07 -19.89
CA ALA A 303 15.73 7.85 -20.47
C ALA A 303 16.44 8.73 -19.43
N GLU A 304 15.68 9.36 -18.53
CA GLU A 304 16.23 10.17 -17.43
C GLU A 304 16.96 9.31 -16.39
N LEU A 305 16.44 8.13 -16.11
CA LEU A 305 17.09 7.16 -15.21
C LEU A 305 18.42 6.66 -15.80
N ILE A 306 18.46 6.34 -17.11
CA ILE A 306 19.69 5.98 -17.82
C ILE A 306 20.70 7.13 -17.78
N ALA A 307 20.25 8.35 -18.05
CA ALA A 307 21.10 9.55 -18.01
C ALA A 307 21.66 9.81 -16.60
N ALA A 308 20.90 9.45 -15.56
CA ALA A 308 21.33 9.51 -14.16
C ALA A 308 22.24 8.34 -13.74
N GLY A 309 22.55 7.39 -14.63
CA GLY A 309 23.42 6.26 -14.38
C GLY A 309 22.70 5.01 -13.81
N ALA A 310 21.37 4.97 -13.82
CA ALA A 310 20.64 3.76 -13.43
C ALA A 310 20.79 2.66 -14.49
N GLU A 311 21.17 1.46 -14.08
CA GLU A 311 21.20 0.28 -14.97
C GLU A 311 19.77 -0.22 -15.20
N ILE A 312 19.28 -0.15 -16.44
CA ILE A 312 18.02 -0.77 -16.84
C ILE A 312 18.32 -2.17 -17.38
N ALA A 313 17.72 -3.20 -16.79
CA ALA A 313 17.85 -4.56 -17.27
C ALA A 313 17.26 -4.69 -18.69
N GLY A 314 18.06 -5.08 -19.67
CA GLY A 314 17.64 -5.34 -21.05
C GLY A 314 18.63 -4.89 -22.13
N GLU A 315 19.58 -4.02 -21.85
CA GLU A 315 20.54 -3.54 -22.87
C GLU A 315 21.86 -4.33 -22.93
N ARG A 316 22.03 -5.39 -22.14
CA ARG A 316 23.27 -6.22 -22.17
C ARG A 316 23.29 -7.29 -23.26
N GLU A 317 22.22 -7.54 -24.02
CA GLU A 317 22.18 -8.59 -25.06
C GLU A 317 22.56 -8.13 -26.47
N THR A 318 22.99 -6.89 -26.66
CA THR A 318 23.38 -6.38 -27.99
C THR A 318 24.71 -5.61 -27.98
N ARG A 319 25.75 -6.18 -27.36
CA ARG A 319 27.14 -5.80 -27.69
C ARG A 319 28.06 -7.01 -27.77
#